data_65c88ffc67fea99aebaa56e092bc1fe8
#
_entry.id   65c88ffc67fea99aebaa56e092bc1fe8
#
_cell.length_a   1.000
_cell.length_b   1.000
_cell.length_c   1.000
_cell.angle_alpha   90.00
_cell.angle_beta   90.00
_cell.angle_gamma   90.00
#
_symmetry.space_group_name_H-M   'P 1'
#
loop_
_entity.id
_entity.type
_entity.pdbx_description
1 polymer ?
#
loop_
_entity_poly.entity_id
_entity_poly.type
_entity_poly.pdbx_seq_one_letter_code
_entity_poly.pdbx_strand_id
1 'polypeptide(L)'
;IDTKEGDVFLDIACNDGTMFDYVPDYMIKVGIDPADNSFVEESSKKANAIVQDFFSAEAYKTTEYADLKPKVITTIAMFYDLDDPEPFVKDIYDILDDDGLWVLQLSYTPLMLKQLAFDNICHEHICYYSLSSMKYLMDRVGFDIVDCQLNDVNGGSFRIYLMKNKGNKAKFRNQQERDVANFRVNSILEYERSLKLNDPQTYINFYSEICKLREDTMSFINKEREKGKTIAGYGASTKGNTLLQWYGLDHTHINYIAERSPYKFGLKTAGTKIPIIAEADMRNDQPDYLLILPWHFINEFAERETDYIEKGGKFIVPCPKFLVYPDEGK
;
A
#
# COMPACT_ATOMS: atom_id res chain seq x y z
N ILE A 1 3.74 -21.47 -11.07
CA ILE A 1 4.17 -22.54 -10.17
C ILE A 1 3.10 -23.63 -10.16
N ASP A 2 3.52 -24.90 -10.19
CA ASP A 2 2.60 -26.03 -10.10
C ASP A 2 2.35 -26.32 -8.61
N THR A 3 1.09 -26.40 -8.21
CA THR A 3 0.65 -26.74 -6.87
C THR A 3 -0.21 -28.01 -6.89
N LYS A 4 -0.21 -28.76 -5.81
CA LYS A 4 -0.95 -30.01 -5.63
C LYS A 4 -1.66 -30.04 -4.29
N GLU A 5 -2.52 -31.02 -4.10
CA GLU A 5 -3.19 -31.27 -2.82
C GLU A 5 -2.20 -31.43 -1.66
N GLY A 6 -2.44 -30.71 -0.58
CA GLY A 6 -1.60 -30.70 0.63
C GLY A 6 -0.40 -29.74 0.57
N ASP A 7 -0.15 -29.05 -0.53
CA ASP A 7 0.83 -27.96 -0.56
C ASP A 7 0.39 -26.80 0.35
N VAL A 8 1.34 -26.20 1.08
CA VAL A 8 1.05 -25.10 2.00
C VAL A 8 1.13 -23.76 1.27
N PHE A 9 0.09 -22.94 1.47
CA PHE A 9 0.08 -21.51 1.19
C PHE A 9 0.19 -20.75 2.51
N LEU A 10 1.23 -19.94 2.68
CA LEU A 10 1.46 -19.12 3.86
C LEU A 10 1.26 -17.65 3.51
N ASP A 11 0.33 -16.98 4.19
CA ASP A 11 0.15 -15.52 4.11
C ASP A 11 0.71 -14.85 5.36
N ILE A 12 1.73 -14.01 5.18
CA ILE A 12 2.38 -13.26 6.27
C ILE A 12 1.75 -11.86 6.31
N ALA A 13 1.32 -11.44 7.48
CA ALA A 13 0.44 -10.30 7.72
C ALA A 13 -0.92 -10.48 7.02
N CYS A 14 -1.56 -11.61 7.32
CA CYS A 14 -2.78 -12.07 6.66
C CYS A 14 -4.04 -11.28 7.01
N ASN A 15 -3.99 -10.42 8.04
CA ASN A 15 -5.09 -9.58 8.50
C ASN A 15 -6.39 -10.40 8.69
N ASP A 16 -7.49 -10.04 8.04
CA ASP A 16 -8.78 -10.76 8.10
C ASP A 16 -8.84 -12.02 7.23
N GLY A 17 -7.72 -12.43 6.64
CA GLY A 17 -7.64 -13.60 5.78
C GLY A 17 -8.31 -13.45 4.41
N THR A 18 -8.55 -12.24 3.94
CA THR A 18 -9.18 -12.01 2.62
C THR A 18 -8.42 -12.71 1.48
N MET A 19 -7.09 -12.84 1.56
CA MET A 19 -6.29 -13.56 0.54
C MET A 19 -6.70 -15.03 0.43
N PHE A 20 -7.09 -15.69 1.52
CA PHE A 20 -7.46 -17.11 1.52
C PHE A 20 -8.71 -17.42 0.70
N ASP A 21 -9.59 -16.45 0.44
CA ASP A 21 -10.76 -16.61 -0.40
C ASP A 21 -10.39 -16.90 -1.88
N TYR A 22 -9.16 -16.55 -2.28
CA TYR A 22 -8.63 -16.74 -3.63
C TYR A 22 -7.62 -17.89 -3.73
N VAL A 23 -7.30 -18.56 -2.63
CA VAL A 23 -6.40 -19.71 -2.59
C VAL A 23 -7.21 -20.99 -2.83
N PRO A 24 -6.79 -21.89 -3.73
CA PRO A 24 -7.49 -23.14 -3.98
C PRO A 24 -7.70 -23.98 -2.73
N ASP A 25 -8.88 -24.61 -2.59
CA ASP A 25 -9.27 -25.37 -1.40
C ASP A 25 -8.45 -26.64 -1.16
N TYR A 26 -7.73 -27.12 -2.18
CA TYR A 26 -6.83 -28.24 -2.04
C TYR A 26 -5.49 -27.90 -1.37
N MET A 27 -5.20 -26.59 -1.18
CA MET A 27 -4.01 -26.14 -0.46
C MET A 27 -4.30 -25.96 1.03
N ILE A 28 -3.31 -26.20 1.85
CA ILE A 28 -3.32 -25.88 3.28
C ILE A 28 -3.05 -24.38 3.43
N LYS A 29 -3.99 -23.68 4.03
CA LYS A 29 -3.94 -22.21 4.21
C LYS A 29 -3.44 -21.88 5.62
N VAL A 30 -2.29 -21.25 5.73
CA VAL A 30 -1.70 -20.83 7.01
C VAL A 30 -1.51 -19.32 7.02
N GLY A 31 -1.88 -18.66 8.12
CA GLY A 31 -1.68 -17.23 8.31
C GLY A 31 -0.83 -16.93 9.54
N ILE A 32 -0.03 -15.89 9.47
CA ILE A 32 0.74 -15.35 10.62
C ILE A 32 0.54 -13.84 10.64
N ASP A 33 -0.06 -13.32 11.73
CA ASP A 33 -0.36 -11.89 11.88
C ASP A 33 -0.47 -11.53 13.37
N PRO A 34 0.19 -10.45 13.87
CA PRO A 34 0.07 -10.00 15.24
C PRO A 34 -1.21 -9.20 15.53
N ALA A 35 -2.12 -9.07 14.56
CA ALA A 35 -3.37 -8.31 14.68
C ALA A 35 -4.23 -8.76 15.86
N ASP A 36 -5.16 -7.90 16.26
CA ASP A 36 -6.05 -8.20 17.39
C ASP A 36 -7.04 -9.35 17.11
N ASN A 37 -7.70 -9.79 18.17
CA ASN A 37 -8.59 -10.96 18.13
C ASN A 37 -9.70 -10.86 17.09
N SER A 38 -10.17 -9.67 16.73
CA SER A 38 -11.24 -9.51 15.74
C SER A 38 -10.79 -9.94 14.34
N PHE A 39 -9.54 -9.65 13.99
CA PHE A 39 -8.95 -10.11 12.74
C PHE A 39 -8.64 -11.61 12.76
N VAL A 40 -8.14 -12.11 13.89
CA VAL A 40 -7.87 -13.55 14.08
C VAL A 40 -9.16 -14.36 13.96
N GLU A 41 -10.28 -13.90 14.53
CA GLU A 41 -11.57 -14.55 14.41
C GLU A 41 -12.05 -14.65 12.95
N GLU A 42 -11.84 -13.61 12.14
CA GLU A 42 -12.22 -13.62 10.72
C GLU A 42 -11.29 -14.51 9.88
N SER A 43 -9.98 -14.38 10.04
CA SER A 43 -9.01 -15.16 9.30
C SER A 43 -9.08 -16.66 9.62
N SER A 44 -9.38 -17.03 10.88
CA SER A 44 -9.54 -18.42 11.31
C SER A 44 -10.73 -19.14 10.68
N LYS A 45 -11.72 -18.41 10.15
CA LYS A 45 -12.84 -19.01 9.41
C LYS A 45 -12.42 -19.47 8.01
N LYS A 46 -11.29 -18.99 7.50
CA LYS A 46 -10.83 -19.14 6.12
C LYS A 46 -9.54 -19.98 6.00
N ALA A 47 -8.77 -20.07 7.08
CA ALA A 47 -7.48 -20.74 7.12
C ALA A 47 -7.52 -22.05 7.92
N ASN A 48 -6.57 -22.95 7.64
CA ASN A 48 -6.37 -24.17 8.40
C ASN A 48 -5.63 -23.91 9.73
N ALA A 49 -4.75 -22.90 9.76
CA ALA A 49 -4.08 -22.45 10.98
C ALA A 49 -3.79 -20.95 10.93
N ILE A 50 -3.96 -20.28 12.08
CA ILE A 50 -3.55 -18.88 12.29
C ILE A 50 -2.63 -18.81 13.51
N VAL A 51 -1.49 -18.13 13.35
CA VAL A 51 -0.57 -17.80 14.44
C VAL A 51 -0.68 -16.30 14.71
N GLN A 52 -1.16 -15.94 15.89
CA GLN A 52 -1.28 -14.55 16.33
C GLN A 52 0.06 -14.07 16.92
N ASP A 53 1.02 -13.82 16.06
CA ASP A 53 2.37 -13.36 16.43
C ASP A 53 3.04 -12.67 15.24
N PHE A 54 4.16 -12.00 15.48
CA PHE A 54 5.04 -11.55 14.40
C PHE A 54 5.62 -12.75 13.66
N PHE A 55 5.78 -12.62 12.35
CA PHE A 55 6.37 -13.67 11.55
C PHE A 55 7.83 -13.91 11.92
N SER A 56 8.16 -15.19 12.09
CA SER A 56 9.50 -15.79 12.12
C SER A 56 9.41 -17.25 11.68
N ALA A 57 10.53 -17.85 11.30
CA ALA A 57 10.58 -19.29 11.02
C ALA A 57 10.13 -20.12 12.24
N GLU A 58 10.43 -19.65 13.45
CA GLU A 58 10.00 -20.33 14.69
C GLU A 58 8.48 -20.19 14.90
N ALA A 59 7.87 -19.03 14.59
CA ALA A 59 6.42 -18.87 14.66
C ALA A 59 5.70 -19.86 13.71
N TYR A 60 6.20 -20.02 12.48
CA TYR A 60 5.67 -21.04 11.56
C TYR A 60 5.76 -22.45 12.12
N LYS A 61 6.87 -22.80 12.79
CA LYS A 61 7.09 -24.11 13.40
C LYS A 61 6.17 -24.43 14.59
N THR A 62 5.42 -23.44 15.12
CA THR A 62 4.41 -23.69 16.16
C THR A 62 3.13 -24.30 15.59
N THR A 63 2.94 -24.27 14.28
CA THR A 63 1.77 -24.85 13.62
C THR A 63 1.86 -26.36 13.50
N GLU A 64 0.72 -27.03 13.34
CA GLU A 64 0.68 -28.46 13.02
C GLU A 64 1.29 -28.79 11.66
N TYR A 65 1.62 -27.80 10.83
CA TYR A 65 2.22 -27.91 9.50
C TYR A 65 3.73 -27.64 9.51
N ALA A 66 4.39 -27.61 10.67
CA ALA A 66 5.80 -27.29 10.86
C ALA A 66 6.76 -28.13 10.01
N ASP A 67 6.41 -29.38 9.74
CA ASP A 67 7.21 -30.31 8.92
C ASP A 67 7.02 -30.12 7.40
N LEU A 68 6.04 -29.31 6.98
CA LEU A 68 5.77 -28.98 5.58
C LEU A 68 6.41 -27.65 5.22
N LYS A 69 7.11 -27.61 4.09
CA LYS A 69 7.64 -26.34 3.56
C LYS A 69 6.56 -25.64 2.74
N PRO A 70 6.25 -24.35 3.02
CA PRO A 70 5.32 -23.59 2.20
C PRO A 70 5.73 -23.59 0.73
N LYS A 71 4.77 -23.93 -0.15
CA LYS A 71 4.95 -23.91 -1.59
C LYS A 71 4.78 -22.51 -2.16
N VAL A 72 3.90 -21.73 -1.55
CA VAL A 72 3.69 -20.32 -1.86
C VAL A 72 3.70 -19.54 -0.54
N ILE A 73 4.45 -18.45 -0.51
CA ILE A 73 4.42 -17.47 0.57
C ILE A 73 3.98 -16.12 -0.04
N THR A 74 3.08 -15.42 0.63
CA THR A 74 2.70 -14.05 0.30
C THR A 74 3.06 -13.10 1.41
N THR A 75 3.50 -11.88 1.03
CA THR A 75 3.80 -10.77 1.94
C THR A 75 3.34 -9.49 1.25
N ILE A 76 2.20 -8.95 1.68
CA ILE A 76 1.55 -7.84 1.00
C ILE A 76 1.38 -6.64 1.92
N ALA A 77 1.94 -5.50 1.52
CA ALA A 77 1.78 -4.20 2.17
C ALA A 77 2.24 -4.15 3.66
N MET A 78 3.34 -4.86 4.01
CA MET A 78 3.92 -4.82 5.36
C MET A 78 5.46 -4.78 5.37
N PHE A 79 6.14 -5.18 4.30
CA PHE A 79 7.61 -5.34 4.29
C PHE A 79 8.38 -4.02 4.53
N TYR A 80 7.77 -2.89 4.20
CA TYR A 80 8.33 -1.55 4.43
C TYR A 80 8.26 -1.08 5.90
N ASP A 81 7.57 -1.83 6.76
CA ASP A 81 7.41 -1.56 8.20
C ASP A 81 8.46 -2.30 9.05
N LEU A 82 9.32 -3.11 8.43
CA LEU A 82 10.33 -3.89 9.12
C LEU A 82 11.55 -3.03 9.50
N ASP A 83 11.93 -3.05 10.77
CA ASP A 83 13.16 -2.41 11.27
C ASP A 83 14.43 -3.06 10.69
N ASP A 84 14.45 -4.39 10.61
CA ASP A 84 15.53 -5.17 10.03
C ASP A 84 14.97 -6.22 9.07
N PRO A 85 14.98 -5.97 7.75
CA PRO A 85 14.40 -6.87 6.78
C PRO A 85 15.24 -8.13 6.49
N GLU A 86 16.55 -8.12 6.75
CA GLU A 86 17.42 -9.25 6.38
C GLU A 86 17.12 -10.54 7.17
N PRO A 87 16.92 -10.54 8.50
CA PRO A 87 16.47 -11.71 9.24
C PRO A 87 15.12 -12.24 8.74
N PHE A 88 14.17 -11.36 8.47
CA PHE A 88 12.87 -11.73 7.91
C PHE A 88 13.01 -12.48 6.57
N VAL A 89 13.86 -11.99 5.67
CA VAL A 89 14.13 -12.66 4.37
C VAL A 89 14.82 -14.02 4.58
N LYS A 90 15.73 -14.13 5.58
CA LYS A 90 16.38 -15.40 5.94
C LYS A 90 15.36 -16.41 6.46
N ASP A 91 14.46 -16.00 7.33
CA ASP A 91 13.40 -16.87 7.86
C ASP A 91 12.51 -17.41 6.75
N ILE A 92 12.11 -16.56 5.78
CA ILE A 92 11.39 -17.02 4.60
C ILE A 92 12.24 -18.02 3.79
N TYR A 93 13.53 -17.73 3.59
CA TYR A 93 14.42 -18.64 2.86
C TYR A 93 14.50 -20.01 3.51
N ASP A 94 14.54 -20.08 4.84
CA ASP A 94 14.68 -21.33 5.57
C ASP A 94 13.43 -22.21 5.47
N ILE A 95 12.23 -21.61 5.54
CA ILE A 95 10.97 -22.38 5.52
C ILE A 95 10.41 -22.63 4.13
N LEU A 96 10.65 -21.76 3.13
CA LEU A 96 10.12 -21.90 1.78
C LEU A 96 10.59 -23.20 1.15
N ASP A 97 9.72 -23.87 0.38
CA ASP A 97 10.09 -25.02 -0.43
C ASP A 97 11.21 -24.67 -1.44
N ASP A 98 12.06 -25.64 -1.81
CA ASP A 98 13.20 -25.36 -2.68
C ASP A 98 12.80 -24.94 -4.10
N ASP A 99 11.62 -25.36 -4.57
CA ASP A 99 10.96 -24.86 -5.79
C ASP A 99 9.71 -24.00 -5.49
N GLY A 100 9.64 -23.48 -4.27
CA GLY A 100 8.56 -22.59 -3.81
C GLY A 100 8.66 -21.18 -4.37
N LEU A 101 7.56 -20.45 -4.29
CA LEU A 101 7.42 -19.07 -4.75
C LEU A 101 7.09 -18.15 -3.59
N TRP A 102 7.88 -17.11 -3.39
CA TRP A 102 7.53 -15.99 -2.53
C TRP A 102 7.04 -14.81 -3.38
N VAL A 103 5.83 -14.33 -3.10
CA VAL A 103 5.23 -13.16 -3.75
C VAL A 103 5.21 -12.00 -2.76
N LEU A 104 5.95 -10.97 -3.06
CA LEU A 104 6.08 -9.77 -2.24
C LEU A 104 5.50 -8.57 -2.98
N GLN A 105 4.55 -7.85 -2.37
CA GLN A 105 3.99 -6.61 -2.91
C GLN A 105 4.09 -5.48 -1.90
N LEU A 106 4.62 -4.34 -2.34
CA LEU A 106 4.83 -3.16 -1.50
C LEU A 106 4.87 -1.87 -2.33
N SER A 107 4.85 -0.73 -1.64
CA SER A 107 4.99 0.59 -2.27
C SER A 107 6.32 0.73 -3.00
N TYR A 108 6.29 1.34 -4.18
CA TYR A 108 7.44 1.45 -5.08
C TYR A 108 7.96 2.89 -5.13
N THR A 109 9.16 3.11 -4.61
CA THR A 109 9.77 4.45 -4.47
C THR A 109 9.77 5.26 -5.78
N PRO A 110 10.14 4.73 -6.95
CA PRO A 110 10.07 5.49 -8.19
C PRO A 110 8.66 6.00 -8.55
N LEU A 111 7.61 5.23 -8.26
CA LEU A 111 6.23 5.70 -8.47
C LEU A 111 5.84 6.74 -7.42
N MET A 112 6.25 6.57 -6.16
CA MET A 112 6.06 7.58 -5.12
C MET A 112 6.66 8.93 -5.53
N LEU A 113 7.90 8.94 -6.03
CA LEU A 113 8.56 10.16 -6.51
C LEU A 113 7.83 10.77 -7.70
N LYS A 114 7.45 9.94 -8.68
CA LYS A 114 6.75 10.38 -9.91
C LYS A 114 5.37 10.97 -9.63
N GLN A 115 4.65 10.39 -8.67
CA GLN A 115 3.28 10.80 -8.32
C GLN A 115 3.25 11.84 -7.20
N LEU A 116 4.41 12.28 -6.73
CA LEU A 116 4.52 13.17 -5.57
C LEU A 116 3.74 12.66 -4.35
N ALA A 117 3.71 11.34 -4.17
CA ALA A 117 2.96 10.66 -3.12
C ALA A 117 3.71 10.71 -1.78
N PHE A 118 4.01 11.92 -1.31
CA PHE A 118 4.76 12.15 -0.07
C PHE A 118 3.99 11.70 1.18
N ASP A 119 2.70 11.52 1.09
CA ASP A 119 1.83 10.97 2.12
C ASP A 119 2.18 9.52 2.50
N ASN A 120 2.96 8.82 1.65
CA ASN A 120 3.60 7.55 2.02
C ASN A 120 4.69 7.71 3.09
N ILE A 121 5.21 8.93 3.34
CA ILE A 121 6.22 9.18 4.37
C ILE A 121 5.48 9.37 5.70
N CYS A 122 5.06 8.27 6.30
CA CYS A 122 4.37 8.20 7.58
C CYS A 122 5.18 7.37 8.59
N HIS A 123 4.78 7.40 9.85
CA HIS A 123 5.53 6.75 10.94
C HIS A 123 5.56 5.22 10.85
N GLU A 124 4.62 4.60 10.14
CA GLU A 124 4.56 3.15 9.93
C GLU A 124 5.56 2.70 8.85
N HIS A 125 5.81 3.53 7.83
CA HIS A 125 6.68 3.19 6.71
C HIS A 125 8.13 3.58 7.01
N ILE A 126 8.91 2.64 7.48
CA ILE A 126 10.31 2.84 7.90
C ILE A 126 11.26 2.81 6.69
N CYS A 127 10.98 1.95 5.71
CA CYS A 127 11.83 1.71 4.56
C CYS A 127 11.13 2.03 3.23
N TYR A 128 11.90 2.52 2.26
CA TYR A 128 11.43 2.85 0.91
C TYR A 128 12.23 2.08 -0.12
N TYR A 129 11.56 1.22 -0.89
CA TYR A 129 12.23 0.25 -1.75
C TYR A 129 12.12 0.59 -3.24
N SER A 130 13.21 0.34 -3.95
CA SER A 130 13.28 0.19 -5.39
C SER A 130 13.56 -1.28 -5.74
N LEU A 131 13.38 -1.68 -7.00
CA LEU A 131 13.71 -3.03 -7.43
C LEU A 131 15.21 -3.33 -7.28
N SER A 132 16.07 -2.32 -7.51
CA SER A 132 17.51 -2.46 -7.35
C SER A 132 17.92 -2.67 -5.88
N SER A 133 17.28 -1.96 -4.92
CA SER A 133 17.54 -2.20 -3.50
C SER A 133 17.01 -3.55 -3.03
N MET A 134 15.82 -3.94 -3.50
CA MET A 134 15.29 -5.28 -3.23
C MET A 134 16.19 -6.38 -3.81
N LYS A 135 16.65 -6.21 -5.06
CA LYS A 135 17.57 -7.17 -5.67
C LYS A 135 18.84 -7.34 -4.84
N TYR A 136 19.43 -6.25 -4.35
CA TYR A 136 20.62 -6.31 -3.49
C TYR A 136 20.37 -7.13 -2.21
N LEU A 137 19.22 -6.90 -1.54
CA LEU A 137 18.87 -7.65 -0.32
C LEU A 137 18.62 -9.14 -0.63
N MET A 138 17.87 -9.44 -1.69
CA MET A 138 17.49 -10.80 -2.07
C MET A 138 18.71 -11.64 -2.53
N ASP A 139 19.60 -11.05 -3.32
CA ASP A 139 20.86 -11.71 -3.75
C ASP A 139 21.74 -12.14 -2.55
N ARG A 140 21.78 -11.32 -1.49
CA ARG A 140 22.58 -11.61 -0.28
C ARG A 140 22.10 -12.85 0.49
N VAL A 141 20.78 -13.08 0.47
CA VAL A 141 20.18 -14.23 1.16
C VAL A 141 20.12 -15.45 0.25
N GLY A 142 20.07 -15.27 -1.07
CA GLY A 142 20.06 -16.37 -2.02
C GLY A 142 18.74 -16.54 -2.77
N PHE A 143 17.99 -15.45 -2.96
CA PHE A 143 16.82 -15.39 -3.82
C PHE A 143 17.14 -14.79 -5.19
N ASP A 144 16.49 -15.34 -6.22
CA ASP A 144 16.41 -14.72 -7.55
C ASP A 144 15.06 -14.01 -7.71
N ILE A 145 15.07 -12.80 -8.24
CA ILE A 145 13.85 -12.12 -8.72
C ILE A 145 13.53 -12.70 -10.10
N VAL A 146 12.46 -13.48 -10.17
CA VAL A 146 12.06 -14.18 -11.41
C VAL A 146 11.08 -13.38 -12.24
N ASP A 147 10.34 -12.45 -11.64
CA ASP A 147 9.45 -11.51 -12.31
C ASP A 147 9.19 -10.28 -11.44
N CYS A 148 8.77 -9.17 -12.07
CA CYS A 148 8.33 -7.97 -11.37
C CYS A 148 7.22 -7.27 -12.17
N GLN A 149 6.15 -6.86 -11.51
CA GLN A 149 5.01 -6.19 -12.11
C GLN A 149 4.68 -4.92 -11.32
N LEU A 150 4.39 -3.84 -12.03
CA LEU A 150 3.88 -2.60 -11.43
C LEU A 150 2.35 -2.62 -11.41
N ASN A 151 1.77 -1.99 -10.39
CA ASN A 151 0.33 -1.79 -10.28
C ASN A 151 0.02 -0.48 -9.53
N ASP A 152 -1.26 -0.06 -9.54
CA ASP A 152 -1.70 1.22 -8.98
C ASP A 152 -2.14 1.13 -7.51
N VAL A 153 -1.99 -0.02 -6.86
CA VAL A 153 -2.37 -0.21 -5.45
C VAL A 153 -1.61 0.79 -4.56
N ASN A 154 -2.33 1.43 -3.64
CA ASN A 154 -1.79 2.41 -2.69
C ASN A 154 -1.05 3.60 -3.34
N GLY A 155 -1.41 3.99 -4.56
CA GLY A 155 -0.74 5.08 -5.27
C GLY A 155 0.54 4.66 -5.98
N GLY A 156 0.72 3.38 -6.24
CA GLY A 156 1.83 2.81 -7.00
C GLY A 156 2.66 1.81 -6.20
N SER A 157 2.51 0.56 -6.56
CA SER A 157 3.20 -0.58 -5.96
C SER A 157 3.92 -1.41 -7.02
N PHE A 158 4.86 -2.22 -6.57
CA PHE A 158 5.41 -3.31 -7.36
C PHE A 158 5.18 -4.63 -6.67
N ARG A 159 4.96 -5.67 -7.47
CA ARG A 159 4.87 -7.05 -7.05
C ARG A 159 6.06 -7.81 -7.58
N ILE A 160 6.84 -8.39 -6.67
CA ILE A 160 8.06 -9.13 -6.96
C ILE A 160 7.79 -10.61 -6.74
N TYR A 161 8.25 -11.43 -7.65
CA TYR A 161 8.18 -12.87 -7.57
C TYR A 161 9.59 -13.42 -7.34
N LEU A 162 9.77 -14.18 -6.27
CA LEU A 162 11.05 -14.61 -5.75
C LEU A 162 11.12 -16.13 -5.64
N MET A 163 12.22 -16.73 -6.06
CA MET A 163 12.52 -18.15 -5.89
C MET A 163 13.94 -18.31 -5.37
N LYS A 164 14.22 -19.40 -4.64
CA LYS A 164 15.57 -19.72 -4.22
C LYS A 164 16.49 -19.94 -5.42
N ASN A 165 17.74 -19.42 -5.36
CA ASN A 165 18.72 -19.53 -6.45
C ASN A 165 19.46 -20.88 -6.49
N LYS A 166 19.17 -21.82 -5.58
CA LYS A 166 19.81 -23.14 -5.46
C LYS A 166 19.41 -24.10 -6.59
N GLY A 167 19.88 -23.79 -7.80
CA GLY A 167 19.82 -24.75 -8.92
C GLY A 167 18.46 -24.97 -9.57
N ASN A 168 17.39 -24.50 -8.98
CA ASN A 168 16.06 -24.57 -9.55
C ASN A 168 15.77 -23.28 -10.35
N LYS A 169 15.89 -23.38 -11.64
CA LYS A 169 15.47 -22.28 -12.53
C LYS A 169 13.95 -22.19 -12.47
N ALA A 170 13.44 -20.98 -12.33
CA ALA A 170 12.00 -20.69 -12.42
C ALA A 170 11.39 -21.44 -13.61
N LYS A 171 10.36 -22.21 -13.33
CA LYS A 171 9.64 -22.99 -14.35
C LYS A 171 8.57 -22.11 -14.96
N PHE A 172 8.89 -21.51 -16.09
CA PHE A 172 7.88 -20.85 -16.94
C PHE A 172 7.21 -21.90 -17.84
N ARG A 173 5.95 -21.71 -18.20
CA ARG A 173 5.21 -22.62 -19.11
C ARG A 173 5.90 -22.74 -20.46
N ASN A 174 6.55 -21.67 -20.91
CA ASN A 174 7.26 -21.61 -22.17
C ASN A 174 8.36 -20.52 -22.15
N GLN A 175 9.19 -20.50 -23.18
CA GLN A 175 10.28 -19.54 -23.31
C GLN A 175 9.76 -18.10 -23.42
N GLN A 176 8.63 -17.88 -24.08
CA GLN A 176 8.06 -16.53 -24.26
C GLN A 176 7.68 -15.90 -22.90
N GLU A 177 7.05 -16.65 -21.99
CA GLU A 177 6.73 -16.15 -20.65
C GLU A 177 7.99 -15.76 -19.87
N ARG A 178 9.05 -16.59 -19.97
CA ARG A 178 10.35 -16.27 -19.37
C ARG A 178 10.96 -14.99 -19.94
N ASP A 179 10.93 -14.83 -21.26
CA ASP A 179 11.48 -13.65 -21.92
C ASP A 179 10.73 -12.39 -21.54
N VAL A 180 9.40 -12.46 -21.44
CA VAL A 180 8.55 -11.37 -20.96
C VAL A 180 8.85 -10.99 -19.51
N ALA A 181 9.00 -11.97 -18.62
CA ALA A 181 9.35 -11.72 -17.22
C ALA A 181 10.75 -11.07 -17.09
N ASN A 182 11.75 -11.61 -17.79
CA ASN A 182 13.08 -11.04 -17.83
C ASN A 182 13.08 -9.61 -18.40
N PHE A 183 12.28 -9.37 -19.46
CA PHE A 183 12.12 -8.04 -20.03
C PHE A 183 11.53 -7.06 -19.01
N ARG A 184 10.48 -7.43 -18.25
CA ARG A 184 9.90 -6.59 -17.20
C ARG A 184 10.93 -6.20 -16.14
N VAL A 185 11.64 -7.20 -15.58
CA VAL A 185 12.65 -6.96 -14.54
C VAL A 185 13.75 -6.03 -15.05
N ASN A 186 14.31 -6.30 -16.26
CA ASN A 186 15.38 -5.50 -16.81
C ASN A 186 14.93 -4.07 -17.16
N SER A 187 13.71 -3.91 -17.70
CA SER A 187 13.14 -2.60 -18.04
C SER A 187 12.92 -1.75 -16.79
N ILE A 188 12.47 -2.34 -15.69
CA ILE A 188 12.29 -1.63 -14.42
C ILE A 188 13.66 -1.20 -13.85
N LEU A 189 14.67 -2.09 -13.85
CA LEU A 189 16.02 -1.76 -13.39
C LEU A 189 16.67 -0.67 -14.25
N GLU A 190 16.45 -0.68 -15.57
CA GLU A 190 16.96 0.36 -16.47
C GLU A 190 16.25 1.71 -16.21
N TYR A 191 14.94 1.68 -16.02
CA TYR A 191 14.17 2.87 -15.61
C TYR A 191 14.72 3.47 -14.32
N GLU A 192 14.95 2.66 -13.28
CA GLU A 192 15.53 3.11 -12.02
C GLU A 192 16.91 3.76 -12.17
N ARG A 193 17.77 3.20 -13.04
CA ARG A 193 19.07 3.84 -13.37
C ARG A 193 18.89 5.22 -13.97
N SER A 194 17.90 5.39 -14.85
CA SER A 194 17.60 6.69 -15.47
C SER A 194 17.13 7.75 -14.47
N LEU A 195 16.48 7.32 -13.36
CA LEU A 195 16.00 8.20 -12.30
C LEU A 195 17.10 8.69 -11.35
N LYS A 196 18.29 8.09 -11.41
CA LYS A 196 19.42 8.44 -10.52
C LYS A 196 19.05 8.41 -9.04
N LEU A 197 18.43 7.32 -8.59
CA LEU A 197 17.94 7.18 -7.21
C LEU A 197 19.05 7.34 -6.14
N ASN A 198 20.32 7.22 -6.50
CA ASN A 198 21.45 7.46 -5.62
C ASN A 198 21.95 8.93 -5.63
N ASP A 199 21.32 9.80 -6.43
CA ASP A 199 21.67 11.22 -6.50
C ASP A 199 20.76 12.01 -5.55
N PRO A 200 21.32 12.73 -4.55
CA PRO A 200 20.54 13.58 -3.66
C PRO A 200 19.65 14.59 -4.39
N GLN A 201 20.06 15.04 -5.59
CA GLN A 201 19.30 16.01 -6.38
C GLN A 201 17.92 15.47 -6.78
N THR A 202 17.77 14.16 -6.97
CA THR A 202 16.47 13.52 -7.24
C THR A 202 15.47 13.80 -6.11
N TYR A 203 15.90 13.69 -4.87
CA TYR A 203 15.07 13.93 -3.69
C TYR A 203 14.86 15.42 -3.39
N ILE A 204 15.85 16.26 -3.66
CA ILE A 204 15.72 17.72 -3.55
C ILE A 204 14.65 18.23 -4.54
N ASN A 205 14.65 17.72 -5.77
CA ASN A 205 13.64 18.06 -6.77
C ASN A 205 12.24 17.59 -6.31
N PHE A 206 12.13 16.35 -5.83
CA PHE A 206 10.87 15.84 -5.26
C PHE A 206 10.36 16.74 -4.13
N TYR A 207 11.22 17.13 -3.18
CA TYR A 207 10.87 18.03 -2.10
C TYR A 207 10.38 19.40 -2.60
N SER A 208 11.07 19.97 -3.60
CA SER A 208 10.65 21.22 -4.22
C SER A 208 9.25 21.15 -4.83
N GLU A 209 8.94 20.05 -5.52
CA GLU A 209 7.63 19.85 -6.15
C GLU A 209 6.51 19.65 -5.10
N ILE A 210 6.77 18.94 -4.01
CA ILE A 210 5.76 18.80 -2.93
C ILE A 210 5.55 20.11 -2.16
N CYS A 211 6.58 20.96 -2.04
CA CYS A 211 6.42 22.32 -1.50
C CYS A 211 5.47 23.15 -2.37
N LYS A 212 5.62 23.08 -3.69
CA LYS A 212 4.75 23.76 -4.64
C LYS A 212 3.30 23.27 -4.56
N LEU A 213 3.10 21.95 -4.48
CA LEU A 213 1.76 21.39 -4.24
C LEU A 213 1.11 21.93 -2.97
N ARG A 214 1.90 22.06 -1.90
CA ARG A 214 1.44 22.66 -0.65
C ARG A 214 1.01 24.11 -0.86
N GLU A 215 1.84 24.92 -1.51
CA GLU A 215 1.55 26.34 -1.78
C GLU A 215 0.28 26.50 -2.62
N ASP A 216 0.14 25.75 -3.70
CA ASP A 216 -1.04 25.77 -4.58
C ASP A 216 -2.31 25.37 -3.82
N THR A 217 -2.25 24.29 -3.04
CA THR A 217 -3.40 23.80 -2.26
C THR A 217 -3.80 24.78 -1.17
N MET A 218 -2.83 25.28 -0.39
CA MET A 218 -3.11 26.23 0.69
C MET A 218 -3.61 27.57 0.19
N SER A 219 -3.05 28.06 -0.93
CA SER A 219 -3.52 29.31 -1.57
C SER A 219 -4.98 29.18 -1.99
N PHE A 220 -5.37 28.06 -2.58
CA PHE A 220 -6.75 27.79 -2.96
C PHE A 220 -7.67 27.72 -1.73
N ILE A 221 -7.31 26.90 -0.73
CA ILE A 221 -8.11 26.71 0.50
C ILE A 221 -8.35 28.05 1.19
N ASN A 222 -7.30 28.85 1.40
CA ASN A 222 -7.42 30.14 2.08
C ASN A 222 -8.32 31.10 1.29
N LYS A 223 -8.13 31.20 -0.01
CA LYS A 223 -8.95 32.05 -0.89
C LYS A 223 -10.44 31.68 -0.87
N GLU A 224 -10.76 30.39 -0.89
CA GLU A 224 -12.16 29.96 -0.87
C GLU A 224 -12.78 30.16 0.52
N ARG A 225 -12.00 29.98 1.58
CA ARG A 225 -12.47 30.29 2.95
C ARG A 225 -12.74 31.79 3.16
N GLU A 226 -11.91 32.67 2.61
CA GLU A 226 -12.14 34.14 2.63
C GLU A 226 -13.44 34.50 1.95
N LYS A 227 -13.93 33.73 0.99
CA LYS A 227 -15.24 33.89 0.35
C LYS A 227 -16.37 33.26 1.16
N GLY A 228 -16.11 32.72 2.33
CA GLY A 228 -17.09 32.07 3.20
C GLY A 228 -17.44 30.63 2.78
N LYS A 229 -16.63 29.98 1.90
CA LYS A 229 -16.86 28.61 1.47
C LYS A 229 -16.50 27.61 2.57
N THR A 230 -17.29 26.54 2.66
CA THR A 230 -17.09 25.43 3.59
C THR A 230 -16.21 24.36 2.98
N ILE A 231 -15.23 23.87 3.76
CA ILE A 231 -14.30 22.83 3.31
C ILE A 231 -14.29 21.71 4.35
N ALA A 232 -14.56 20.49 3.92
CA ALA A 232 -14.42 19.29 4.71
C ALA A 232 -13.37 18.35 4.09
N GLY A 233 -12.86 17.40 4.85
CA GLY A 233 -12.01 16.33 4.32
C GLY A 233 -12.83 15.07 4.03
N TYR A 234 -12.28 14.17 3.22
CA TYR A 234 -12.91 12.91 2.85
C TYR A 234 -11.92 11.76 2.95
N GLY A 235 -12.24 10.75 3.78
CA GLY A 235 -11.43 9.56 4.06
C GLY A 235 -10.35 9.77 5.14
N ALA A 236 -10.63 9.38 6.38
CA ALA A 236 -9.70 9.48 7.52
C ALA A 236 -8.66 8.35 7.49
N SER A 237 -7.63 8.47 6.66
CA SER A 237 -6.53 7.50 6.51
C SER A 237 -5.26 7.93 7.27
N THR A 238 -4.35 6.99 7.55
CA THR A 238 -3.02 7.27 8.12
C THR A 238 -2.26 8.25 7.22
N LYS A 239 -2.19 7.98 5.92
CA LYS A 239 -1.57 8.86 4.91
C LYS A 239 -2.21 10.26 4.88
N GLY A 240 -3.54 10.33 5.06
CA GLY A 240 -4.25 11.60 5.17
C GLY A 240 -3.78 12.46 6.33
N ASN A 241 -3.41 11.87 7.47
CA ASN A 241 -2.81 12.62 8.58
C ASN A 241 -1.46 13.25 8.19
N THR A 242 -0.61 12.53 7.44
CA THR A 242 0.65 13.08 6.92
C THR A 242 0.40 14.28 6.02
N LEU A 243 -0.56 14.16 5.11
CA LEU A 243 -0.94 15.23 4.19
C LEU A 243 -1.45 16.47 4.95
N LEU A 244 -2.38 16.29 5.88
CA LEU A 244 -2.93 17.38 6.70
C LEU A 244 -1.84 18.10 7.49
N GLN A 245 -0.95 17.34 8.16
CA GLN A 245 0.13 17.90 8.95
C GLN A 245 1.16 18.64 8.08
N TRP A 246 1.54 18.06 6.93
CA TRP A 246 2.46 18.71 5.99
C TRP A 246 1.91 20.03 5.44
N TYR A 247 0.62 20.07 5.11
CA TYR A 247 -0.04 21.29 4.63
C TYR A 247 -0.32 22.29 5.74
N GLY A 248 -0.24 21.90 7.02
CA GLY A 248 -0.60 22.73 8.15
C GLY A 248 -2.10 22.96 8.27
N LEU A 249 -2.89 21.99 7.78
CA LEU A 249 -4.35 22.02 7.84
C LEU A 249 -4.84 21.43 9.17
N ASP A 250 -5.67 22.16 9.87
CA ASP A 250 -6.29 21.75 11.13
C ASP A 250 -7.80 22.04 11.15
N HIS A 251 -8.42 21.90 12.32
CA HIS A 251 -9.84 22.17 12.53
C HIS A 251 -10.27 23.62 12.26
N THR A 252 -9.34 24.56 12.12
CA THR A 252 -9.63 25.94 11.71
C THR A 252 -9.76 26.10 10.20
N HIS A 253 -9.20 25.17 9.44
CA HIS A 253 -9.23 25.13 7.98
C HIS A 253 -10.28 24.16 7.45
N ILE A 254 -10.42 23.01 8.09
CA ILE A 254 -11.25 21.87 7.69
C ILE A 254 -12.29 21.62 8.79
N ASN A 255 -13.56 21.67 8.47
CA ASN A 255 -14.64 21.56 9.44
C ASN A 255 -14.68 20.17 10.10
N TYR A 256 -14.53 19.11 9.29
CA TYR A 256 -14.54 17.72 9.71
C TYR A 256 -13.94 16.83 8.61
N ILE A 257 -13.69 15.56 8.91
CA ILE A 257 -13.37 14.54 7.92
C ILE A 257 -14.56 13.57 7.85
N ALA A 258 -15.14 13.40 6.65
CA ALA A 258 -16.14 12.37 6.38
C ALA A 258 -15.45 11.00 6.23
N GLU A 259 -15.96 9.99 6.92
CA GLU A 259 -15.36 8.65 6.99
C GLU A 259 -16.44 7.58 6.86
N ARG A 260 -16.10 6.45 6.26
CA ARG A 260 -16.98 5.31 6.09
C ARG A 260 -16.98 4.37 7.29
N SER A 261 -15.82 4.19 7.93
CA SER A 261 -15.65 3.27 9.06
C SER A 261 -16.30 3.81 10.33
N PRO A 262 -17.33 3.11 10.89
CA PRO A 262 -18.00 3.54 12.11
C PRO A 262 -17.08 3.56 13.34
N TYR A 263 -15.98 2.80 13.32
CA TYR A 263 -14.99 2.77 14.41
C TYR A 263 -14.25 4.09 14.60
N LYS A 264 -14.29 4.99 13.58
CA LYS A 264 -13.61 6.28 13.64
C LYS A 264 -14.56 7.44 13.96
N PHE A 265 -15.87 7.22 13.98
CA PHE A 265 -16.84 8.29 14.24
C PHE A 265 -16.69 8.87 15.65
N GLY A 266 -16.71 10.20 15.76
CA GLY A 266 -16.51 10.92 17.01
C GLY A 266 -15.05 11.03 17.46
N LEU A 267 -14.12 10.37 16.76
CA LEU A 267 -12.69 10.57 16.97
C LEU A 267 -12.19 11.84 16.28
N LYS A 268 -10.91 12.14 16.43
CA LYS A 268 -10.23 13.28 15.79
C LYS A 268 -8.96 12.81 15.10
N THR A 269 -8.60 13.49 14.02
CA THR A 269 -7.34 13.27 13.33
C THR A 269 -6.14 13.50 14.25
N ALA A 270 -5.11 12.65 14.12
CA ALA A 270 -3.88 12.76 14.89
C ALA A 270 -3.13 14.07 14.54
N GLY A 271 -2.69 14.79 15.58
CA GLY A 271 -1.95 16.07 15.42
C GLY A 271 -2.83 17.26 15.05
N THR A 272 -3.72 17.14 14.07
CA THR A 272 -4.51 18.25 13.51
C THR A 272 -5.88 18.45 14.17
N LYS A 273 -6.34 17.46 14.95
CA LYS A 273 -7.55 17.50 15.79
C LYS A 273 -8.86 17.82 15.05
N ILE A 274 -8.94 17.50 13.76
CA ILE A 274 -10.14 17.64 12.96
C ILE A 274 -11.13 16.54 13.36
N PRO A 275 -12.41 16.84 13.66
CA PRO A 275 -13.39 15.83 14.03
C PRO A 275 -13.71 14.90 12.85
N ILE A 276 -13.98 13.62 13.14
CA ILE A 276 -14.34 12.61 12.14
C ILE A 276 -15.82 12.28 12.30
N ILE A 277 -16.58 12.37 11.20
CA ILE A 277 -18.03 12.12 11.16
C ILE A 277 -18.37 11.07 10.10
N ALA A 278 -19.61 10.60 10.09
CA ALA A 278 -20.09 9.69 9.06
C ALA A 278 -20.23 10.39 7.69
N GLU A 279 -20.00 9.67 6.59
CA GLU A 279 -20.27 10.17 5.23
C GLU A 279 -21.75 10.61 5.05
N ALA A 280 -22.69 9.95 5.76
CA ALA A 280 -24.11 10.34 5.73
C ALA A 280 -24.35 11.76 6.26
N ASP A 281 -23.64 12.16 7.31
CA ASP A 281 -23.75 13.50 7.88
C ASP A 281 -23.16 14.55 6.92
N MET A 282 -22.06 14.24 6.26
CA MET A 282 -21.47 15.08 5.20
C MET A 282 -22.43 15.27 4.05
N ARG A 283 -23.12 14.19 3.60
CA ARG A 283 -24.13 14.30 2.51
C ARG A 283 -25.33 15.18 2.87
N ASN A 284 -25.66 15.27 4.16
CA ASN A 284 -26.69 16.18 4.65
C ASN A 284 -26.17 17.63 4.75
N ASP A 285 -24.92 17.82 5.17
CA ASP A 285 -24.29 19.13 5.36
C ASP A 285 -23.94 19.83 4.03
N GLN A 286 -23.63 19.04 2.97
CA GLN A 286 -23.32 19.54 1.62
C GLN A 286 -22.24 20.64 1.62
N PRO A 287 -21.01 20.37 2.10
CA PRO A 287 -19.94 21.37 2.07
C PRO A 287 -19.61 21.78 0.62
N ASP A 288 -19.12 23.00 0.40
CA ASP A 288 -18.73 23.47 -0.94
C ASP A 288 -17.58 22.64 -1.52
N TYR A 289 -16.66 22.20 -0.67
CA TYR A 289 -15.48 21.43 -1.08
C TYR A 289 -15.19 20.24 -0.17
N LEU A 290 -14.75 19.13 -0.78
CA LEU A 290 -14.18 17.96 -0.10
C LEU A 290 -12.71 17.79 -0.46
N LEU A 291 -11.80 17.96 0.51
CA LEU A 291 -10.39 17.64 0.35
C LEU A 291 -10.21 16.11 0.42
N ILE A 292 -9.82 15.50 -0.70
CA ILE A 292 -9.67 14.06 -0.83
C ILE A 292 -8.33 13.63 -0.23
N LEU A 293 -8.38 12.99 0.94
CA LEU A 293 -7.16 12.54 1.63
C LEU A 293 -6.58 11.26 1.00
N PRO A 294 -7.36 10.18 0.73
CA PRO A 294 -6.89 9.06 -0.06
C PRO A 294 -7.07 9.34 -1.57
N TRP A 295 -6.35 10.32 -2.07
CA TRP A 295 -6.50 10.93 -3.41
C TRP A 295 -6.42 9.93 -4.58
N HIS A 296 -5.74 8.82 -4.41
CA HIS A 296 -5.65 7.76 -5.43
C HIS A 296 -6.97 7.03 -5.70
N PHE A 297 -7.98 7.18 -4.82
CA PHE A 297 -9.34 6.67 -5.02
C PHE A 297 -10.31 7.70 -5.61
N ILE A 298 -9.82 8.79 -6.18
CA ILE A 298 -10.66 9.88 -6.70
C ILE A 298 -11.78 9.41 -7.63
N ASN A 299 -11.50 8.47 -8.53
CA ASN A 299 -12.48 7.96 -9.48
C ASN A 299 -13.63 7.21 -8.77
N GLU A 300 -13.28 6.34 -7.80
CA GLU A 300 -14.27 5.64 -6.97
C GLU A 300 -15.13 6.63 -6.16
N PHE A 301 -14.49 7.66 -5.61
CA PHE A 301 -15.21 8.67 -4.84
C PHE A 301 -16.11 9.53 -5.72
N ALA A 302 -15.70 9.87 -6.93
CA ALA A 302 -16.52 10.59 -7.89
C ALA A 302 -17.77 9.82 -8.29
N GLU A 303 -17.65 8.51 -8.49
CA GLU A 303 -18.78 7.62 -8.77
C GLU A 303 -19.71 7.50 -7.55
N ARG A 304 -19.16 7.37 -6.35
CA ARG A 304 -19.93 7.19 -5.12
C ARG A 304 -20.67 8.46 -4.67
N GLU A 305 -20.09 9.62 -4.91
CA GLU A 305 -20.61 10.94 -4.49
C GLU A 305 -21.19 11.74 -5.67
N THR A 306 -21.75 11.07 -6.67
CA THR A 306 -22.37 11.70 -7.85
C THR A 306 -23.42 12.74 -7.46
N ASP A 307 -24.31 12.43 -6.52
CA ASP A 307 -25.34 13.34 -6.03
C ASP A 307 -24.75 14.63 -5.39
N TYR A 308 -23.63 14.50 -4.68
CA TYR A 308 -22.92 15.64 -4.10
C TYR A 308 -22.36 16.55 -5.19
N ILE A 309 -21.76 15.97 -6.22
CA ILE A 309 -21.20 16.70 -7.36
C ILE A 309 -22.32 17.38 -8.17
N GLU A 310 -23.41 16.68 -8.45
CA GLU A 310 -24.58 17.22 -9.19
C GLU A 310 -25.23 18.42 -8.47
N LYS A 311 -25.14 18.46 -7.14
CA LYS A 311 -25.60 19.60 -6.31
C LYS A 311 -24.61 20.76 -6.25
N GLY A 312 -23.48 20.67 -6.97
CA GLY A 312 -22.47 21.72 -7.06
C GLY A 312 -21.28 21.55 -6.11
N GLY A 313 -21.22 20.47 -5.35
CA GLY A 313 -20.06 20.14 -4.53
C GLY A 313 -18.82 19.81 -5.38
N LYS A 314 -17.63 20.09 -4.86
CA LYS A 314 -16.37 19.88 -5.60
C LYS A 314 -15.34 19.18 -4.74
N PHE A 315 -14.45 18.44 -5.40
CA PHE A 315 -13.31 17.81 -4.77
C PHE A 315 -12.04 18.64 -4.95
N ILE A 316 -11.28 18.79 -3.88
CA ILE A 316 -9.90 19.26 -3.91
C ILE A 316 -9.01 18.03 -3.90
N VAL A 317 -8.27 17.80 -4.98
CA VAL A 317 -7.32 16.67 -5.11
C VAL A 317 -5.91 17.22 -4.94
N PRO A 318 -5.21 16.85 -3.83
CA PRO A 318 -3.93 17.46 -3.48
C PRO A 318 -2.73 16.84 -4.19
N CYS A 319 -2.86 15.61 -4.71
CA CYS A 319 -1.80 14.83 -5.37
C CYS A 319 -2.36 14.04 -6.55
N PRO A 320 -1.55 13.67 -7.55
CA PRO A 320 -0.15 14.04 -7.82
C PRO A 320 0.02 15.47 -8.36
N LYS A 321 -1.08 16.12 -8.66
CA LYS A 321 -1.18 17.51 -9.12
C LYS A 321 -2.38 18.12 -8.42
N PHE A 322 -2.23 19.35 -7.94
CA PHE A 322 -3.36 20.09 -7.42
C PHE A 322 -4.43 20.26 -8.51
N LEU A 323 -5.64 19.86 -8.22
CA LEU A 323 -6.79 20.09 -9.09
C LEU A 323 -8.09 20.21 -8.27
N VAL A 324 -9.09 20.85 -8.86
CA VAL A 324 -10.46 20.87 -8.36
C VAL A 324 -11.33 20.11 -9.36
N TYR A 325 -12.10 19.13 -8.85
CA TYR A 325 -12.94 18.26 -9.67
C TYR A 325 -14.42 18.40 -9.27
N PRO A 326 -15.39 18.47 -10.20
CA PRO A 326 -15.18 18.55 -11.65
C PRO A 326 -14.53 19.88 -12.04
N ASP A 327 -13.71 19.85 -13.11
CA ASP A 327 -13.11 21.06 -13.67
C ASP A 327 -14.21 21.88 -14.37
N GLU A 328 -14.34 23.15 -14.00
CA GLU A 328 -15.22 24.09 -14.71
C GLU A 328 -14.56 24.47 -16.02
N GLY A 329 -14.50 23.55 -16.99
CA GLY A 329 -13.78 23.73 -18.25
C GLY A 329 -13.68 25.19 -18.69
N LYS A 330 -12.42 25.68 -18.77
CA LYS A 330 -12.06 26.93 -19.44
C LYS A 330 -12.06 26.75 -20.93
#